data_bf50fb583388f4f6ce483c93c5106762
#
_entry.id   bf50fb583388f4f6ce483c93c5106762
#
_cell.length_a   1.000
_cell.length_b   1.000
_cell.length_c   1.000
_cell.angle_alpha   90.00
_cell.angle_beta   90.00
_cell.angle_gamma   90.00
#
_symmetry.space_group_name_H-M   'P 1'
#
loop_
_entity.id
_entity.type
_entity.pdbx_description
1 polymer ?
#
loop_
_entity_poly.entity_id
_entity_poly.type
_entity_poly.pdbx_seq_one_letter_code
_entity_poly.pdbx_strand_id
1 'polypeptide(L)'
;MNKIRAAVVGAGIYGKHHMNAYRHNPDTVLVAICDTDTERCDDLAMAYGVMGYTRLDVLLQEEAVDVVSVATPDPYHTESILTALRHGKHVLAEKPLATSVRECELIVEMAQQRGLLVGVDFHKRWDPAVMRIKAELENPETGKILRGHISMDDVITVPTAWLNWAGASSPVWFLGSHCFDLVRYLSGQEVASVYTVGQKQLLDIWGMDTYDSVQSLLTMADGSSWVVENSWVLPEGFPKDNDGRIEILCGTTYIRSTSQHRGLEITTPDKTLTPNSYFINYRNGVASGFGIDPINDFVQAVRHKAPYPVTAVDGLAVSRICEAVHRSLESGKPENI
;
A
#
# COMPACT_ATOMS: atom_id res chain seq x y z
N MET A 1 -0.11 -31.18 -0.64
CA MET A 1 -1.19 -30.20 -0.92
C MET A 1 -0.98 -29.63 -2.31
N ASN A 2 -2.03 -29.30 -3.04
CA ASN A 2 -1.90 -28.66 -4.36
C ASN A 2 -1.33 -27.25 -4.19
N LYS A 3 -0.62 -26.76 -5.20
CA LYS A 3 -0.14 -25.38 -5.24
C LYS A 3 -1.31 -24.41 -5.43
N ILE A 4 -1.23 -23.23 -4.83
CA ILE A 4 -2.17 -22.13 -5.05
C ILE A 4 -1.95 -21.55 -6.46
N ARG A 5 -3.01 -21.47 -7.24
CA ARG A 5 -3.00 -20.91 -8.60
C ARG A 5 -3.30 -19.43 -8.52
N ALA A 6 -2.33 -18.60 -8.86
CA ALA A 6 -2.42 -17.15 -8.75
C ALA A 6 -2.51 -16.48 -10.12
N ALA A 7 -3.33 -15.45 -10.22
CA ALA A 7 -3.35 -14.52 -11.34
C ALA A 7 -3.06 -13.10 -10.85
N VAL A 8 -2.49 -12.25 -11.72
CA VAL A 8 -2.18 -10.85 -11.41
C VAL A 8 -2.93 -9.95 -12.39
N VAL A 9 -3.64 -8.95 -11.87
CA VAL A 9 -4.33 -7.90 -12.62
C VAL A 9 -3.62 -6.58 -12.40
N GLY A 10 -3.23 -5.91 -13.48
CA GLY A 10 -2.33 -4.78 -13.47
C GLY A 10 -0.87 -5.23 -13.57
N ALA A 11 -0.29 -5.11 -14.75
CA ALA A 11 1.07 -5.55 -15.07
C ALA A 11 2.09 -4.39 -14.97
N GLY A 12 1.82 -3.40 -14.12
CA GLY A 12 2.69 -2.27 -13.82
C GLY A 12 3.89 -2.66 -12.94
N ILE A 13 4.48 -1.66 -12.28
CA ILE A 13 5.68 -1.84 -11.43
C ILE A 13 5.39 -2.86 -10.31
N TYR A 14 4.32 -2.65 -9.53
CA TYR A 14 3.97 -3.54 -8.42
C TYR A 14 3.44 -4.90 -8.89
N GLY A 15 2.66 -4.94 -9.98
CA GLY A 15 2.23 -6.21 -10.57
C GLY A 15 3.38 -7.14 -10.92
N LYS A 16 4.52 -6.61 -11.39
CA LYS A 16 5.74 -7.40 -11.65
C LYS A 16 6.33 -8.00 -10.37
N HIS A 17 6.23 -7.31 -9.23
CA HIS A 17 6.67 -7.85 -7.95
C HIS A 17 5.77 -9.01 -7.50
N HIS A 18 4.44 -8.88 -7.65
CA HIS A 18 3.49 -9.96 -7.38
C HIS A 18 3.74 -11.17 -8.30
N MET A 19 3.91 -10.94 -9.61
CA MET A 19 4.25 -12.02 -10.56
C MET A 19 5.53 -12.75 -10.17
N ASN A 20 6.57 -12.01 -9.80
CA ASN A 20 7.85 -12.58 -9.36
C ASN A 20 7.68 -13.38 -8.07
N ALA A 21 6.94 -12.86 -7.09
CA ALA A 21 6.63 -13.55 -5.86
C ALA A 21 5.94 -14.90 -6.13
N TYR A 22 4.87 -14.91 -6.91
CA TYR A 22 4.14 -16.14 -7.24
C TYR A 22 4.96 -17.12 -8.07
N ARG A 23 5.79 -16.64 -9.00
CA ARG A 23 6.65 -17.52 -9.81
C ARG A 23 7.67 -18.29 -8.96
N HIS A 24 8.20 -17.67 -7.92
CA HIS A 24 9.29 -18.23 -7.11
C HIS A 24 8.85 -18.84 -5.79
N ASN A 25 7.62 -18.59 -5.34
CA ASN A 25 7.09 -19.23 -4.15
C ASN A 25 6.81 -20.72 -4.44
N PRO A 26 7.38 -21.67 -3.66
CA PRO A 26 7.20 -23.10 -3.90
C PRO A 26 5.76 -23.58 -3.78
N ASP A 27 4.91 -22.80 -3.10
CA ASP A 27 3.52 -23.13 -2.82
C ASP A 27 2.54 -22.57 -3.84
N THR A 28 3.03 -21.85 -4.86
CA THR A 28 2.19 -21.21 -5.88
C THR A 28 2.54 -21.64 -7.30
N VAL A 29 1.62 -21.34 -8.20
CA VAL A 29 1.82 -21.32 -9.65
C VAL A 29 1.19 -20.01 -10.15
N LEU A 30 1.95 -19.16 -10.82
CA LEU A 30 1.40 -18.06 -11.61
C LEU A 30 0.78 -18.68 -12.88
N VAL A 31 -0.53 -18.48 -13.08
CA VAL A 31 -1.26 -19.11 -14.21
C VAL A 31 -1.61 -18.12 -15.30
N ALA A 32 -1.87 -16.85 -14.96
CA ALA A 32 -2.27 -15.84 -15.92
C ALA A 32 -1.94 -14.42 -15.47
N ILE A 33 -1.86 -13.51 -16.44
CA ILE A 33 -1.69 -12.08 -16.25
C ILE A 33 -2.82 -11.36 -16.98
N CYS A 34 -3.35 -10.29 -16.37
CA CYS A 34 -4.35 -9.44 -16.99
C CYS A 34 -3.90 -7.97 -16.96
N ASP A 35 -3.90 -7.31 -18.11
CA ASP A 35 -3.69 -5.87 -18.22
C ASP A 35 -4.44 -5.31 -19.42
N THR A 36 -5.01 -4.12 -19.30
CA THR A 36 -5.72 -3.43 -20.40
C THR A 36 -4.77 -2.97 -21.52
N ASP A 37 -3.50 -2.79 -21.21
CA ASP A 37 -2.43 -2.57 -22.19
C ASP A 37 -2.00 -3.92 -22.79
N THR A 38 -2.43 -4.17 -24.01
CA THR A 38 -2.24 -5.46 -24.69
C THR A 38 -0.75 -5.77 -24.91
N GLU A 39 0.03 -4.78 -25.34
CA GLU A 39 1.47 -4.97 -25.61
C GLU A 39 2.22 -5.36 -24.33
N ARG A 40 2.02 -4.60 -23.25
CA ARG A 40 2.60 -4.92 -21.94
C ARG A 40 2.14 -6.27 -21.40
N CYS A 41 0.87 -6.62 -21.60
CA CYS A 41 0.31 -7.89 -21.17
C CYS A 41 0.98 -9.07 -21.92
N ASP A 42 1.06 -8.98 -23.23
CA ASP A 42 1.62 -10.03 -24.09
C ASP A 42 3.12 -10.24 -23.83
N ASP A 43 3.88 -9.15 -23.71
CA ASP A 43 5.31 -9.19 -23.39
C ASP A 43 5.59 -9.90 -22.07
N LEU A 44 4.82 -9.55 -21.03
CA LEU A 44 5.00 -10.16 -19.71
C LEU A 44 4.47 -11.59 -19.68
N ALA A 45 3.34 -11.88 -20.31
CA ALA A 45 2.82 -13.24 -20.42
C ALA A 45 3.85 -14.18 -21.08
N MET A 46 4.47 -13.72 -22.17
CA MET A 46 5.55 -14.45 -22.84
C MET A 46 6.79 -14.62 -21.92
N ALA A 47 7.23 -13.55 -21.24
CA ALA A 47 8.40 -13.58 -20.35
C ALA A 47 8.21 -14.50 -19.13
N TYR A 48 6.99 -14.60 -18.63
CA TYR A 48 6.64 -15.49 -17.51
C TYR A 48 6.19 -16.88 -17.95
N GLY A 49 5.90 -17.10 -19.24
CA GLY A 49 5.44 -18.37 -19.81
C GLY A 49 4.02 -18.72 -19.35
N VAL A 50 3.12 -17.72 -19.28
CA VAL A 50 1.72 -17.85 -18.84
C VAL A 50 0.78 -17.24 -19.89
N MET A 51 -0.54 -17.37 -19.69
CA MET A 51 -1.54 -16.74 -20.56
C MET A 51 -1.72 -15.26 -20.22
N GLY A 52 -1.85 -14.42 -21.25
CA GLY A 52 -2.17 -13.00 -21.17
C GLY A 52 -3.65 -12.73 -21.49
N TYR A 53 -4.28 -11.84 -20.75
CA TYR A 53 -5.67 -11.43 -20.92
C TYR A 53 -5.82 -9.93 -20.82
N THR A 54 -6.72 -9.36 -21.61
CA THR A 54 -7.08 -7.92 -21.46
C THR A 54 -8.34 -7.71 -20.63
N ARG A 55 -9.02 -8.79 -20.25
CA ARG A 55 -10.24 -8.76 -19.44
C ARG A 55 -10.18 -9.84 -18.35
N LEU A 56 -10.38 -9.39 -17.10
CA LEU A 56 -10.31 -10.26 -15.93
C LEU A 56 -11.43 -11.31 -15.90
N ASP A 57 -12.66 -10.95 -16.31
CA ASP A 57 -13.80 -11.87 -16.33
C ASP A 57 -13.55 -13.04 -17.29
N VAL A 58 -12.91 -12.80 -18.44
CA VAL A 58 -12.53 -13.86 -19.40
C VAL A 58 -11.45 -14.75 -18.78
N LEU A 59 -10.39 -14.15 -18.21
CA LEU A 59 -9.35 -14.90 -17.50
C LEU A 59 -9.94 -15.85 -16.45
N LEU A 60 -10.87 -15.36 -15.63
CA LEU A 60 -11.45 -16.14 -14.54
C LEU A 60 -12.47 -17.22 -14.99
N GLN A 61 -12.94 -17.13 -16.23
CA GLN A 61 -13.77 -18.16 -16.86
C GLN A 61 -12.92 -19.27 -17.48
N GLU A 62 -11.79 -18.91 -18.07
CA GLU A 62 -10.93 -19.84 -18.82
C GLU A 62 -9.87 -20.51 -17.95
N GLU A 63 -9.36 -19.81 -16.93
CA GLU A 63 -8.29 -20.29 -16.10
C GLU A 63 -8.75 -20.71 -14.71
N ALA A 64 -8.16 -21.78 -14.23
CA ALA A 64 -8.37 -22.26 -12.88
C ALA A 64 -7.50 -21.41 -11.91
N VAL A 65 -8.10 -20.42 -11.26
CA VAL A 65 -7.47 -19.50 -10.32
C VAL A 65 -8.00 -19.71 -8.90
N ASP A 66 -7.14 -19.60 -7.89
CA ASP A 66 -7.50 -19.62 -6.47
C ASP A 66 -7.38 -18.23 -5.86
N VAL A 67 -6.36 -17.46 -6.27
CA VAL A 67 -6.02 -16.11 -5.76
C VAL A 67 -5.81 -15.14 -6.91
N VAL A 68 -6.35 -13.94 -6.78
CA VAL A 68 -6.10 -12.81 -7.67
C VAL A 68 -5.36 -11.72 -6.91
N SER A 69 -4.17 -11.30 -7.39
CA SER A 69 -3.57 -10.04 -6.98
C SER A 69 -4.10 -8.90 -7.84
N VAL A 70 -4.57 -7.83 -7.21
CA VAL A 70 -5.01 -6.61 -7.88
C VAL A 70 -3.96 -5.53 -7.64
N ALA A 71 -3.21 -5.19 -8.69
CA ALA A 71 -2.15 -4.20 -8.71
C ALA A 71 -2.36 -3.14 -9.83
N THR A 72 -3.62 -2.82 -10.07
CA THR A 72 -4.05 -1.75 -10.97
C THR A 72 -3.79 -0.39 -10.32
N PRO A 73 -3.92 0.75 -11.02
CA PRO A 73 -3.90 2.08 -10.39
C PRO A 73 -5.01 2.24 -9.33
N ASP A 74 -4.76 3.08 -8.31
CA ASP A 74 -5.64 3.30 -7.14
C ASP A 74 -7.15 3.39 -7.48
N PRO A 75 -7.59 4.18 -8.51
CA PRO A 75 -9.01 4.33 -8.80
C PRO A 75 -9.67 3.08 -9.44
N TYR A 76 -8.88 2.09 -9.86
CA TYR A 76 -9.38 0.93 -10.63
C TYR A 76 -9.33 -0.39 -9.86
N HIS A 77 -9.07 -0.37 -8.56
CA HIS A 77 -9.04 -1.56 -7.71
C HIS A 77 -10.41 -2.22 -7.61
N THR A 78 -11.45 -1.42 -7.36
CA THR A 78 -12.80 -1.87 -6.98
C THR A 78 -13.38 -2.89 -7.93
N GLU A 79 -13.45 -2.58 -9.23
CA GLU A 79 -14.09 -3.49 -10.19
C GLU A 79 -13.30 -4.80 -10.35
N SER A 80 -11.98 -4.74 -10.29
CA SER A 80 -11.13 -5.93 -10.34
C SER A 80 -11.35 -6.83 -9.12
N ILE A 81 -11.42 -6.24 -7.91
CA ILE A 81 -11.68 -6.96 -6.66
C ILE A 81 -13.08 -7.59 -6.69
N LEU A 82 -14.12 -6.81 -7.02
CA LEU A 82 -15.49 -7.30 -7.06
C LEU A 82 -15.66 -8.40 -8.12
N THR A 83 -15.00 -8.29 -9.27
CA THR A 83 -15.01 -9.32 -10.31
C THR A 83 -14.39 -10.62 -9.81
N ALA A 84 -13.22 -10.55 -9.15
CA ALA A 84 -12.57 -11.71 -8.55
C ALA A 84 -13.48 -12.37 -7.49
N LEU A 85 -14.10 -11.57 -6.61
CA LEU A 85 -15.03 -12.06 -5.59
C LEU A 85 -16.27 -12.71 -6.19
N ARG A 86 -16.87 -12.14 -7.26
CA ARG A 86 -18.01 -12.75 -7.98
C ARG A 86 -17.67 -14.13 -8.51
N HIS A 87 -16.42 -14.36 -8.93
CA HIS A 87 -15.91 -15.66 -9.40
C HIS A 87 -15.40 -16.57 -8.27
N GLY A 88 -15.61 -16.20 -7.00
CA GLY A 88 -15.24 -17.01 -5.84
C GLY A 88 -13.74 -17.10 -5.59
N LYS A 89 -12.97 -16.05 -5.91
CA LYS A 89 -11.53 -16.01 -5.72
C LYS A 89 -11.13 -15.17 -4.49
N HIS A 90 -10.12 -15.64 -3.75
CA HIS A 90 -9.45 -14.81 -2.75
C HIS A 90 -8.69 -13.67 -3.43
N VAL A 91 -8.56 -12.52 -2.78
CA VAL A 91 -7.94 -11.33 -3.37
C VAL A 91 -6.88 -10.76 -2.45
N LEU A 92 -5.69 -10.50 -2.98
CA LEU A 92 -4.72 -9.58 -2.40
C LEU A 92 -4.73 -8.29 -3.23
N ALA A 93 -5.18 -7.21 -2.64
CA ALA A 93 -5.23 -5.91 -3.30
C ALA A 93 -4.05 -5.03 -2.89
N GLU A 94 -3.46 -4.31 -3.84
CA GLU A 94 -2.60 -3.19 -3.53
C GLU A 94 -3.38 -2.10 -2.77
N LYS A 95 -2.64 -1.29 -2.03
CA LYS A 95 -3.21 -0.15 -1.32
C LYS A 95 -3.40 1.06 -2.26
N PRO A 96 -4.39 1.92 -1.99
CA PRO A 96 -5.49 1.75 -1.02
C PRO A 96 -6.44 0.64 -1.46
N LEU A 97 -7.26 0.10 -0.56
CA LEU A 97 -8.27 -0.91 -0.94
C LEU A 97 -9.19 -0.39 -2.06
N ALA A 98 -9.66 0.85 -1.92
CA ALA A 98 -10.33 1.67 -2.93
C ALA A 98 -10.23 3.14 -2.52
N THR A 99 -10.52 4.06 -3.45
CA THR A 99 -10.53 5.52 -3.22
C THR A 99 -11.91 6.05 -2.83
N SER A 100 -12.78 5.20 -2.29
CA SER A 100 -14.12 5.52 -1.79
C SER A 100 -14.50 4.60 -0.65
N VAL A 101 -15.01 5.16 0.45
CA VAL A 101 -15.54 4.40 1.59
C VAL A 101 -16.66 3.47 1.15
N ARG A 102 -17.59 3.96 0.31
CA ARG A 102 -18.69 3.16 -0.21
C ARG A 102 -18.20 1.93 -1.00
N GLU A 103 -17.18 2.08 -1.80
CA GLU A 103 -16.60 0.98 -2.55
C GLU A 103 -15.92 -0.02 -1.63
N CYS A 104 -15.19 0.44 -0.62
CA CYS A 104 -14.61 -0.42 0.40
C CYS A 104 -15.68 -1.21 1.17
N GLU A 105 -16.81 -0.58 1.51
CA GLU A 105 -17.94 -1.25 2.16
C GLU A 105 -18.52 -2.38 1.28
N LEU A 106 -18.70 -2.13 -0.02
CA LEU A 106 -19.13 -3.16 -0.97
C LEU A 106 -18.16 -4.34 -1.05
N ILE A 107 -16.86 -4.06 -1.04
CA ILE A 107 -15.81 -5.10 -1.06
C ILE A 107 -15.88 -5.93 0.23
N VAL A 108 -15.92 -5.28 1.39
CA VAL A 108 -16.01 -5.96 2.69
C VAL A 108 -17.26 -6.83 2.78
N GLU A 109 -18.43 -6.27 2.40
CA GLU A 109 -19.70 -6.99 2.42
C GLU A 109 -19.65 -8.24 1.52
N MET A 110 -19.21 -8.09 0.28
CA MET A 110 -19.14 -9.21 -0.67
C MET A 110 -18.13 -10.27 -0.22
N ALA A 111 -16.98 -9.88 0.32
CA ALA A 111 -15.99 -10.80 0.86
C ALA A 111 -16.58 -11.64 2.01
N GLN A 112 -17.28 -11.00 2.94
CA GLN A 112 -17.93 -11.65 4.08
C GLN A 112 -19.06 -12.60 3.62
N GLN A 113 -19.96 -12.13 2.74
CA GLN A 113 -21.06 -12.94 2.22
C GLN A 113 -20.59 -14.22 1.52
N ARG A 114 -19.41 -14.16 0.88
CA ARG A 114 -18.84 -15.28 0.12
C ARG A 114 -17.84 -16.12 0.90
N GLY A 115 -17.48 -15.70 2.12
CA GLY A 115 -16.46 -16.38 2.93
C GLY A 115 -15.07 -16.35 2.27
N LEU A 116 -14.77 -15.28 1.55
CA LEU A 116 -13.50 -15.10 0.84
C LEU A 116 -12.57 -14.15 1.59
N LEU A 117 -11.28 -14.45 1.55
CA LEU A 117 -10.25 -13.58 2.11
C LEU A 117 -9.94 -12.46 1.11
N VAL A 118 -10.02 -11.21 1.57
CA VAL A 118 -9.47 -10.04 0.90
C VAL A 118 -8.42 -9.44 1.82
N GLY A 119 -7.16 -9.50 1.39
CA GLY A 119 -6.02 -8.85 2.01
C GLY A 119 -5.71 -7.52 1.33
N VAL A 120 -5.14 -6.57 2.07
CA VAL A 120 -4.60 -5.31 1.53
C VAL A 120 -3.09 -5.29 1.75
N ASP A 121 -2.34 -4.91 0.72
CA ASP A 121 -0.87 -4.90 0.78
C ASP A 121 -0.34 -3.63 1.45
N PHE A 122 -0.60 -3.48 2.75
CA PHE A 122 0.08 -2.49 3.59
C PHE A 122 1.44 -3.03 4.03
N HIS A 123 2.33 -3.25 3.07
CA HIS A 123 3.64 -3.89 3.24
C HIS A 123 4.54 -3.23 4.30
N LYS A 124 4.28 -1.97 4.66
CA LYS A 124 5.04 -1.30 5.73
C LYS A 124 4.90 -1.98 7.09
N ARG A 125 3.85 -2.76 7.35
CA ARG A 125 3.74 -3.56 8.59
C ARG A 125 4.82 -4.64 8.68
N TRP A 126 5.39 -5.10 7.55
CA TRP A 126 6.49 -6.07 7.47
C TRP A 126 7.89 -5.42 7.47
N ASP A 127 7.98 -4.08 7.45
CA ASP A 127 9.26 -3.39 7.58
C ASP A 127 9.91 -3.74 8.94
N PRO A 128 11.15 -4.28 8.97
CA PRO A 128 11.80 -4.68 10.22
C PRO A 128 11.87 -3.58 11.28
N ALA A 129 12.01 -2.31 10.86
CA ALA A 129 11.97 -1.18 11.79
C ALA A 129 10.58 -0.99 12.38
N VAL A 130 9.52 -1.09 11.58
CA VAL A 130 8.12 -0.98 12.04
C VAL A 130 7.77 -2.14 12.98
N MET A 131 8.17 -3.36 12.64
CA MET A 131 7.97 -4.53 13.52
C MET A 131 8.67 -4.34 14.86
N ARG A 132 9.91 -3.80 14.89
CA ARG A 132 10.62 -3.51 16.14
C ARG A 132 9.96 -2.38 16.94
N ILE A 133 9.47 -1.33 16.28
CA ILE A 133 8.69 -0.25 16.91
C ILE A 133 7.43 -0.83 17.57
N LYS A 134 6.68 -1.67 16.84
CA LYS A 134 5.47 -2.32 17.37
C LYS A 134 5.77 -3.13 18.63
N ALA A 135 6.80 -3.98 18.59
CA ALA A 135 7.22 -4.77 19.74
C ALA A 135 7.64 -3.90 20.95
N GLU A 136 8.26 -2.73 20.72
CA GLU A 136 8.60 -1.79 21.77
C GLU A 136 7.35 -1.13 22.38
N LEU A 137 6.38 -0.76 21.56
CA LEU A 137 5.12 -0.17 22.01
C LEU A 137 4.22 -1.16 22.77
N GLU A 138 4.39 -2.45 22.57
CA GLU A 138 3.73 -3.53 23.32
C GLU A 138 4.38 -3.79 24.68
N ASN A 139 5.58 -3.26 24.94
CA ASN A 139 6.24 -3.37 26.23
C ASN A 139 5.56 -2.41 27.23
N PRO A 140 5.01 -2.92 28.37
CA PRO A 140 4.35 -2.08 29.36
C PRO A 140 5.22 -0.95 29.96
N GLU A 141 6.55 -1.14 29.98
CA GLU A 141 7.51 -0.16 30.49
C GLU A 141 7.64 1.08 29.58
N THR A 142 7.30 0.97 28.30
CA THR A 142 7.32 2.08 27.34
C THR A 142 6.28 3.15 27.68
N GLY A 143 5.19 2.76 28.36
CA GLY A 143 4.12 3.65 28.73
C GLY A 143 3.20 3.98 27.52
N LYS A 144 2.17 4.80 27.78
CA LYS A 144 1.21 5.19 26.75
C LYS A 144 1.83 6.14 25.74
N ILE A 145 1.40 6.04 24.48
CA ILE A 145 1.70 7.03 23.46
C ILE A 145 1.06 8.36 23.85
N LEU A 146 1.84 9.42 23.86
CA LEU A 146 1.38 10.78 24.10
C LEU A 146 1.16 11.52 22.79
N ARG A 147 2.11 11.41 21.87
CA ARG A 147 2.04 11.94 20.51
C ARG A 147 2.90 11.15 19.54
N GLY A 148 2.51 11.17 18.28
CA GLY A 148 3.30 10.63 17.18
C GLY A 148 3.44 11.63 16.03
N HIS A 149 4.42 11.38 15.19
CA HIS A 149 4.60 12.01 13.91
C HIS A 149 5.00 10.93 12.90
N ILE A 150 4.38 10.94 11.73
CA ILE A 150 4.74 10.08 10.62
C ILE A 150 4.71 10.88 9.33
N SER A 151 5.75 10.78 8.51
CA SER A 151 5.75 11.33 7.17
C SER A 151 6.11 10.28 6.14
N MET A 152 5.56 10.48 4.95
CA MET A 152 5.93 9.71 3.77
C MET A 152 5.80 10.63 2.55
N ASP A 153 6.93 10.83 1.87
CA ASP A 153 7.07 11.80 0.80
C ASP A 153 7.75 11.15 -0.40
N ASP A 154 7.30 11.44 -1.61
CA ASP A 154 7.91 11.00 -2.86
C ASP A 154 8.57 12.17 -3.60
N VAL A 155 9.55 11.84 -4.44
CA VAL A 155 10.13 12.80 -5.40
C VAL A 155 9.10 13.13 -6.49
N ILE A 156 9.18 14.36 -7.02
CA ILE A 156 8.24 14.86 -8.03
C ILE A 156 8.18 13.99 -9.29
N THR A 157 9.24 13.24 -9.58
CA THR A 157 9.27 12.29 -10.70
C THR A 157 8.23 11.17 -10.56
N VAL A 158 7.84 10.80 -9.34
CA VAL A 158 6.82 9.75 -9.11
C VAL A 158 5.48 10.15 -9.74
N PRO A 159 4.81 11.26 -9.33
CA PRO A 159 3.53 11.63 -9.95
C PRO A 159 3.67 12.10 -11.39
N THR A 160 4.80 12.69 -11.81
CA THR A 160 4.93 13.33 -13.12
C THR A 160 5.40 12.38 -14.24
N ALA A 161 6.13 11.30 -13.88
CA ALA A 161 6.70 10.38 -14.88
C ALA A 161 6.32 8.91 -14.69
N TRP A 162 6.06 8.45 -13.45
CA TRP A 162 5.80 7.02 -13.20
C TRP A 162 4.30 6.70 -13.12
N LEU A 163 3.49 7.64 -12.63
CA LEU A 163 2.05 7.45 -12.40
C LEU A 163 1.24 8.31 -13.37
N ASN A 164 0.99 7.80 -14.58
CA ASN A 164 0.18 8.51 -15.58
C ASN A 164 -1.29 8.77 -15.12
N TRP A 165 -1.67 8.24 -13.98
CA TRP A 165 -2.97 8.38 -13.34
C TRP A 165 -2.93 9.24 -12.06
N ALA A 166 -1.78 9.86 -11.72
CA ALA A 166 -1.59 10.62 -10.49
C ALA A 166 -2.65 11.72 -10.28
N GLY A 167 -3.10 12.40 -11.37
CA GLY A 167 -4.17 13.38 -11.30
C GLY A 167 -5.56 12.83 -10.91
N ALA A 168 -5.74 11.50 -10.92
CA ALA A 168 -6.96 10.83 -10.47
C ALA A 168 -6.81 10.26 -9.04
N SER A 169 -5.71 10.55 -8.35
CA SER A 169 -5.44 10.18 -6.97
C SER A 169 -4.86 11.38 -6.20
N SER A 170 -4.28 11.15 -5.04
CA SER A 170 -3.63 12.20 -4.25
C SER A 170 -2.52 11.60 -3.37
N PRO A 171 -1.59 12.43 -2.85
CA PRO A 171 -0.63 11.94 -1.85
C PRO A 171 -1.30 11.34 -0.61
N VAL A 172 -2.55 11.73 -0.30
CA VAL A 172 -3.33 11.15 0.80
C VAL A 172 -3.71 9.70 0.50
N TRP A 173 -4.24 9.40 -0.70
CA TRP A 173 -4.57 8.03 -1.09
C TRP A 173 -3.33 7.18 -1.29
N PHE A 174 -2.32 7.71 -1.98
CA PHE A 174 -1.14 6.96 -2.37
C PHE A 174 -0.16 6.71 -1.22
N LEU A 175 0.20 7.76 -0.46
CA LEU A 175 1.17 7.70 0.65
C LEU A 175 0.48 7.69 2.02
N GLY A 176 -0.52 8.55 2.18
CA GLY A 176 -1.26 8.72 3.43
C GLY A 176 -1.94 7.44 3.88
N SER A 177 -2.44 6.62 2.96
CA SER A 177 -3.03 5.32 3.28
C SER A 177 -2.06 4.42 4.06
N HIS A 178 -0.76 4.39 3.71
CA HIS A 178 0.26 3.71 4.49
C HIS A 178 0.46 4.33 5.87
N CYS A 179 0.49 5.67 5.95
CA CYS A 179 0.70 6.37 7.20
C CYS A 179 -0.46 6.14 8.17
N PHE A 180 -1.71 6.23 7.70
CA PHE A 180 -2.90 6.01 8.53
C PHE A 180 -3.02 4.55 8.98
N ASP A 181 -2.66 3.61 8.11
CA ASP A 181 -2.55 2.21 8.51
C ASP A 181 -1.51 2.02 9.62
N LEU A 182 -0.32 2.60 9.47
CA LEU A 182 0.73 2.51 10.48
C LEU A 182 0.34 3.19 11.80
N VAL A 183 -0.33 4.34 11.76
CA VAL A 183 -0.84 5.01 12.99
C VAL A 183 -1.78 4.08 13.74
N ARG A 184 -2.76 3.46 13.07
CA ARG A 184 -3.68 2.48 13.66
C ARG A 184 -2.94 1.24 14.18
N TYR A 185 -2.07 0.67 13.36
CA TYR A 185 -1.31 -0.53 13.70
C TYR A 185 -0.38 -0.33 14.90
N LEU A 186 0.38 0.75 14.93
CA LEU A 186 1.34 1.05 15.99
C LEU A 186 0.64 1.44 17.29
N SER A 187 -0.36 2.31 17.23
CA SER A 187 -1.08 2.78 18.43
C SER A 187 -2.06 1.74 18.98
N GLY A 188 -2.58 0.85 18.15
CA GLY A 188 -3.70 -0.03 18.51
C GLY A 188 -5.01 0.75 18.79
N GLN A 189 -5.10 1.99 18.28
CA GLN A 189 -6.23 2.90 18.50
C GLN A 189 -6.83 3.32 17.16
N GLU A 190 -8.12 3.65 17.16
CA GLU A 190 -8.78 4.26 16.02
C GLU A 190 -8.64 5.78 16.04
N VAL A 191 -8.67 6.39 14.84
CA VAL A 191 -8.69 7.83 14.68
C VAL A 191 -10.11 8.34 14.95
N ALA A 192 -10.27 9.31 15.85
CA ALA A 192 -11.56 9.91 16.18
C ALA A 192 -11.87 11.11 15.28
N SER A 193 -10.87 11.95 14.99
CA SER A 193 -11.05 13.14 14.14
C SER A 193 -9.73 13.54 13.48
N VAL A 194 -9.85 14.33 12.40
CA VAL A 194 -8.72 14.88 11.66
C VAL A 194 -8.95 16.35 11.30
N TYR A 195 -7.89 17.16 11.40
CA TYR A 195 -7.80 18.49 10.80
C TYR A 195 -6.64 18.54 9.83
N THR A 196 -6.89 19.03 8.61
CA THR A 196 -5.92 18.93 7.53
C THR A 196 -5.76 20.25 6.79
N VAL A 197 -4.52 20.56 6.42
CA VAL A 197 -4.14 21.65 5.49
C VAL A 197 -3.31 21.08 4.34
N GLY A 198 -3.41 21.69 3.17
CA GLY A 198 -2.68 21.24 1.99
C GLY A 198 -2.40 22.36 1.01
N GLN A 199 -1.49 22.11 0.07
CA GLN A 199 -1.10 23.06 -0.98
C GLN A 199 -1.22 22.42 -2.34
N LYS A 200 -1.65 23.19 -3.34
CA LYS A 200 -1.71 22.86 -4.78
C LYS A 200 -1.00 23.99 -5.52
N GLN A 201 0.18 23.76 -6.04
CA GLN A 201 0.97 24.78 -6.78
C GLN A 201 1.84 24.15 -7.87
N LEU A 202 2.68 23.17 -7.52
CA LEU A 202 3.68 22.62 -8.44
C LEU A 202 3.04 21.61 -9.40
N LEU A 203 2.22 20.70 -8.91
CA LEU A 203 1.56 19.69 -9.75
C LEU A 203 0.50 20.28 -10.67
N ASP A 204 -0.10 21.40 -10.28
CA ASP A 204 -1.02 22.18 -11.15
C ASP A 204 -0.33 22.68 -12.43
N ILE A 205 0.97 23.06 -12.34
CA ILE A 205 1.79 23.45 -13.51
C ILE A 205 1.89 22.28 -14.52
N TRP A 206 1.81 21.04 -14.04
CA TRP A 206 1.80 19.82 -14.85
C TRP A 206 0.39 19.40 -15.30
N GLY A 207 -0.61 20.21 -15.00
CA GLY A 207 -2.02 19.93 -15.34
C GLY A 207 -2.67 18.85 -14.47
N MET A 208 -2.13 18.62 -13.27
CA MET A 208 -2.67 17.64 -12.31
C MET A 208 -3.42 18.35 -11.20
N ASP A 209 -4.74 18.19 -11.15
CA ASP A 209 -5.59 18.73 -10.07
C ASP A 209 -5.50 17.88 -8.81
N THR A 210 -4.32 17.86 -8.20
CA THR A 210 -4.06 17.14 -6.94
C THR A 210 -3.18 17.96 -5.99
N TYR A 211 -3.03 17.52 -4.75
CA TYR A 211 -2.22 18.23 -3.76
C TYR A 211 -0.73 17.92 -3.95
N ASP A 212 0.12 18.95 -3.81
CA ASP A 212 1.58 18.83 -3.72
C ASP A 212 1.99 18.22 -2.39
N SER A 213 1.37 18.75 -1.31
CA SER A 213 1.68 18.39 0.07
C SER A 213 0.46 18.56 0.96
N VAL A 214 0.32 17.66 1.94
CA VAL A 214 -0.78 17.62 2.91
C VAL A 214 -0.21 17.34 4.29
N GLN A 215 -0.70 18.10 5.29
CA GLN A 215 -0.39 17.90 6.71
C GLN A 215 -1.69 17.70 7.48
N SER A 216 -1.80 16.60 8.20
CA SER A 216 -2.98 16.19 8.95
C SER A 216 -2.66 16.06 10.44
N LEU A 217 -3.44 16.67 11.30
CA LEU A 217 -3.43 16.45 12.73
C LEU A 217 -4.58 15.50 13.10
N LEU A 218 -4.23 14.32 13.60
CA LEU A 218 -5.18 13.30 14.05
C LEU A 218 -5.35 13.36 15.56
N THR A 219 -6.59 13.22 16.03
CA THR A 219 -6.91 12.91 17.42
C THR A 219 -7.34 11.46 17.49
N MET A 220 -6.69 10.67 18.35
CA MET A 220 -6.99 9.26 18.53
C MET A 220 -8.09 9.07 19.58
N ALA A 221 -8.73 7.90 19.57
CA ALA A 221 -9.80 7.56 20.51
C ALA A 221 -9.36 7.59 22.00
N ASP A 222 -8.07 7.35 22.27
CA ASP A 222 -7.50 7.42 23.63
C ASP A 222 -7.02 8.82 24.04
N GLY A 223 -7.18 9.82 23.15
CA GLY A 223 -6.78 11.21 23.37
C GLY A 223 -5.33 11.52 22.96
N SER A 224 -4.54 10.55 22.53
CA SER A 224 -3.23 10.81 21.91
C SER A 224 -3.39 11.51 20.55
N SER A 225 -2.34 12.16 20.08
CA SER A 225 -2.38 12.89 18.80
C SER A 225 -1.25 12.47 17.86
N TRP A 226 -1.52 12.54 16.57
CA TRP A 226 -0.53 12.27 15.54
C TRP A 226 -0.53 13.36 14.47
N VAL A 227 0.66 13.73 14.01
CA VAL A 227 0.84 14.52 12.79
C VAL A 227 1.22 13.56 11.67
N VAL A 228 0.49 13.63 10.55
CA VAL A 228 0.77 12.86 9.34
C VAL A 228 1.06 13.83 8.21
N GLU A 229 2.19 13.65 7.53
CA GLU A 229 2.62 14.47 6.41
C GLU A 229 2.81 13.61 5.16
N ASN A 230 2.31 14.10 4.03
CA ASN A 230 2.45 13.43 2.75
C ASN A 230 2.72 14.44 1.65
N SER A 231 3.74 14.19 0.84
CA SER A 231 4.11 15.06 -0.28
C SER A 231 4.51 14.25 -1.51
N TRP A 232 4.25 14.83 -2.68
CA TRP A 232 4.66 14.29 -3.98
C TRP A 232 5.71 15.19 -4.68
N VAL A 233 6.29 16.12 -3.96
CA VAL A 233 7.11 17.16 -4.57
C VAL A 233 8.52 17.32 -3.94
N LEU A 234 9.09 16.23 -3.38
CA LEU A 234 10.51 16.26 -3.08
C LEU A 234 11.29 16.48 -4.36
N PRO A 235 12.39 17.27 -4.32
CA PRO A 235 13.23 17.52 -5.48
C PRO A 235 13.77 16.22 -6.10
N GLU A 236 13.91 16.17 -7.43
CA GLU A 236 14.51 15.03 -8.14
C GLU A 236 15.93 14.66 -7.66
N GLY A 237 16.68 15.63 -7.17
CA GLY A 237 18.01 15.41 -6.57
C GLY A 237 18.00 14.78 -5.19
N PHE A 238 16.84 14.42 -4.65
CA PHE A 238 16.76 13.74 -3.37
C PHE A 238 17.44 12.35 -3.44
N PRO A 239 18.16 11.89 -2.38
CA PRO A 239 19.02 10.69 -2.47
C PRO A 239 18.29 9.36 -2.75
N LYS A 240 16.95 9.36 -2.75
CA LYS A 240 16.13 8.20 -3.07
C LYS A 240 14.72 8.66 -3.51
N ASP A 241 13.93 7.72 -4.05
CA ASP A 241 12.64 8.04 -4.65
C ASP A 241 11.56 8.43 -3.63
N ASN A 242 11.72 8.03 -2.36
CA ASN A 242 10.82 8.38 -1.26
C ASN A 242 11.57 8.64 0.04
N ASP A 243 10.98 9.45 0.93
CA ASP A 243 11.38 9.59 2.33
C ASP A 243 10.28 9.07 3.26
N GLY A 244 10.67 8.59 4.44
CA GLY A 244 9.73 8.16 5.47
C GLY A 244 10.32 8.36 6.86
N ARG A 245 9.53 8.91 7.77
CA ARG A 245 9.92 9.19 9.16
C ARG A 245 8.83 8.76 10.11
N ILE A 246 9.23 8.23 11.26
CA ILE A 246 8.32 7.90 12.37
C ILE A 246 8.97 8.42 13.64
N GLU A 247 8.24 9.22 14.40
CA GLU A 247 8.64 9.69 15.73
C GLU A 247 7.49 9.49 16.71
N ILE A 248 7.75 8.84 17.84
CA ILE A 248 6.73 8.55 18.85
C ILE A 248 7.27 8.90 20.22
N LEU A 249 6.54 9.74 20.95
CA LEU A 249 6.80 10.04 22.34
C LEU A 249 5.81 9.27 23.20
N CYS A 250 6.34 8.42 24.07
CA CYS A 250 5.58 7.68 25.07
C CYS A 250 5.86 8.23 26.47
N GLY A 251 5.25 7.65 27.49
CA GLY A 251 5.43 8.06 28.87
C GLY A 251 6.87 8.02 29.36
N THR A 252 7.63 7.01 28.95
CA THR A 252 9.05 6.80 29.35
C THR A 252 10.02 6.68 28.18
N THR A 253 9.51 6.57 26.95
CA THR A 253 10.31 6.19 25.78
C THR A 253 10.08 7.17 24.63
N TYR A 254 11.17 7.51 23.93
CA TYR A 254 11.12 8.21 22.66
C TYR A 254 11.68 7.33 21.56
N ILE A 255 10.88 7.13 20.49
CA ILE A 255 11.23 6.30 19.34
C ILE A 255 11.38 7.20 18.13
N ARG A 256 12.45 7.00 17.35
CA ARG A 256 12.65 7.66 16.06
C ARG A 256 13.19 6.69 15.02
N SER A 257 12.56 6.67 13.86
CA SER A 257 13.01 5.93 12.68
C SER A 257 13.00 6.83 11.45
N THR A 258 14.00 6.69 10.59
CA THR A 258 14.06 7.36 9.30
C THR A 258 14.38 6.35 8.21
N SER A 259 13.79 6.53 7.03
CA SER A 259 14.07 5.66 5.90
C SER A 259 15.36 6.03 5.16
N GLN A 260 15.98 7.17 5.48
CA GLN A 260 17.18 7.69 4.80
C GLN A 260 18.41 6.80 5.04
N HIS A 261 18.62 6.35 6.27
CA HIS A 261 19.85 5.66 6.65
C HIS A 261 19.55 4.19 6.95
N ARG A 262 19.49 3.38 5.89
CA ARG A 262 19.28 1.92 5.98
C ARG A 262 20.59 1.13 5.83
N GLY A 263 21.74 1.78 6.11
CA GLY A 263 23.05 1.13 6.17
C GLY A 263 23.81 1.08 4.83
N LEU A 264 23.26 1.62 3.73
CA LEU A 264 23.91 1.68 2.43
C LEU A 264 23.83 3.09 1.86
N GLU A 265 24.98 3.65 1.52
CA GLU A 265 25.13 4.89 0.78
C GLU A 265 26.04 4.67 -0.42
N ILE A 266 25.65 5.16 -1.58
CA ILE A 266 26.43 5.06 -2.83
C ILE A 266 26.63 6.47 -3.37
N THR A 267 27.87 6.97 -3.34
CA THR A 267 28.22 8.27 -3.89
C THR A 267 28.87 8.09 -5.26
N THR A 268 28.32 8.77 -6.25
CA THR A 268 28.86 8.88 -7.61
C THR A 268 29.34 10.31 -7.83
N PRO A 269 30.03 10.63 -8.95
CA PRO A 269 30.39 12.00 -9.25
C PRO A 269 29.23 12.99 -9.30
N ASP A 270 28.02 12.50 -9.64
CA ASP A 270 26.84 13.34 -9.89
C ASP A 270 25.85 13.38 -8.72
N LYS A 271 25.81 12.33 -7.90
CA LYS A 271 24.81 12.22 -6.82
C LYS A 271 25.19 11.20 -5.74
N THR A 272 24.55 11.35 -4.58
CA THR A 272 24.54 10.34 -3.52
C THR A 272 23.16 9.65 -3.48
N LEU A 273 23.15 8.33 -3.39
CA LEU A 273 21.97 7.49 -3.28
C LEU A 273 21.96 6.74 -1.95
N THR A 274 20.79 6.58 -1.35
CA THR A 274 20.58 5.80 -0.12
C THR A 274 19.53 4.71 -0.34
N PRO A 275 19.86 3.62 -1.06
CA PRO A 275 18.90 2.57 -1.40
C PRO A 275 18.32 1.88 -0.17
N ASN A 276 17.03 1.52 -0.21
CA ASN A 276 16.42 0.72 0.82
C ASN A 276 16.65 -0.79 0.56
N SER A 277 17.71 -1.33 1.17
CA SER A 277 18.11 -2.74 1.02
C SER A 277 17.15 -3.74 1.65
N TYR A 278 16.11 -3.30 2.37
CA TYR A 278 15.15 -4.19 3.03
C TYR A 278 13.81 -4.27 2.30
N PHE A 279 13.55 -3.38 1.34
CA PHE A 279 12.24 -3.29 0.69
C PHE A 279 12.03 -4.43 -0.31
N ILE A 280 12.76 -4.39 -1.42
CA ILE A 280 12.75 -5.46 -2.44
C ILE A 280 14.17 -5.70 -2.91
N ASN A 281 14.63 -6.93 -2.76
CA ASN A 281 15.94 -7.39 -3.20
C ASN A 281 15.79 -8.58 -4.13
N TYR A 282 16.71 -8.70 -5.08
CA TYR A 282 16.76 -9.81 -6.00
C TYR A 282 18.02 -10.63 -5.79
N ARG A 283 17.84 -11.92 -5.49
CA ARG A 283 18.92 -12.90 -5.45
C ARG A 283 18.65 -13.98 -6.48
N ASN A 284 19.47 -14.06 -7.52
CA ASN A 284 19.29 -15.01 -8.63
C ASN A 284 17.90 -14.89 -9.29
N GLY A 285 17.39 -13.67 -9.44
CA GLY A 285 16.07 -13.41 -10.01
C GLY A 285 14.89 -13.58 -9.03
N VAL A 286 15.12 -14.07 -7.82
CA VAL A 286 14.07 -14.25 -6.79
C VAL A 286 13.96 -12.98 -5.94
N ALA A 287 12.77 -12.39 -5.89
CA ALA A 287 12.49 -11.24 -5.06
C ALA A 287 12.29 -11.64 -3.58
N SER A 288 12.74 -10.79 -2.67
CA SER A 288 12.58 -10.94 -1.22
C SER A 288 12.56 -9.57 -0.54
N GLY A 289 12.19 -9.52 0.73
CA GLY A 289 12.10 -8.30 1.54
C GLY A 289 10.66 -7.89 1.84
N PHE A 290 10.50 -6.86 2.66
CA PHE A 290 9.19 -6.53 3.22
C PHE A 290 8.15 -6.05 2.18
N GLY A 291 8.55 -5.75 0.95
CA GLY A 291 7.62 -5.52 -0.17
C GLY A 291 7.14 -6.81 -0.86
N ILE A 292 7.70 -7.98 -0.46
CA ILE A 292 7.33 -9.29 -1.01
C ILE A 292 6.69 -10.19 0.06
N ASP A 293 7.10 -10.03 1.31
CA ASP A 293 6.67 -10.87 2.44
C ASP A 293 5.14 -10.91 2.61
N PRO A 294 4.38 -9.79 2.49
CA PRO A 294 2.91 -9.83 2.58
C PRO A 294 2.26 -10.72 1.53
N ILE A 295 2.83 -10.79 0.31
CA ILE A 295 2.31 -11.65 -0.77
C ILE A 295 2.48 -13.12 -0.39
N ASN A 296 3.65 -13.47 0.16
CA ASN A 296 3.93 -14.83 0.62
C ASN A 296 3.04 -15.22 1.82
N ASP A 297 2.88 -14.33 2.78
CA ASP A 297 2.02 -14.55 3.95
C ASP A 297 0.54 -14.68 3.56
N PHE A 298 0.09 -13.93 2.55
CA PHE A 298 -1.26 -14.08 2.02
C PHE A 298 -1.49 -15.47 1.41
N VAL A 299 -0.51 -15.98 0.65
CA VAL A 299 -0.54 -17.35 0.12
C VAL A 299 -0.68 -18.37 1.25
N GLN A 300 0.10 -18.22 2.34
CA GLN A 300 0.03 -19.12 3.49
C GLN A 300 -1.33 -19.01 4.19
N ALA A 301 -1.87 -17.80 4.33
CA ALA A 301 -3.20 -17.58 4.93
C ALA A 301 -4.29 -18.30 4.13
N VAL A 302 -4.31 -18.17 2.80
CA VAL A 302 -5.27 -18.88 1.94
C VAL A 302 -5.07 -20.39 2.02
N ARG A 303 -3.82 -20.86 1.93
CA ARG A 303 -3.48 -22.29 1.91
C ARG A 303 -3.88 -23.02 3.18
N HIS A 304 -3.69 -22.38 4.33
CA HIS A 304 -3.95 -22.95 5.64
C HIS A 304 -5.28 -22.51 6.25
N LYS A 305 -6.06 -21.71 5.54
CA LYS A 305 -7.29 -21.07 6.05
C LYS A 305 -7.04 -20.34 7.37
N ALA A 306 -5.90 -19.67 7.43
CA ALA A 306 -5.45 -18.91 8.59
C ALA A 306 -5.82 -17.42 8.43
N PRO A 307 -5.88 -16.65 9.53
CA PRO A 307 -6.03 -15.20 9.46
C PRO A 307 -4.88 -14.55 8.70
N TYR A 308 -5.19 -13.52 7.92
CA TYR A 308 -4.21 -12.61 7.34
C TYR A 308 -4.23 -11.30 8.14
N PRO A 309 -3.05 -10.71 8.46
CA PRO A 309 -3.00 -9.61 9.43
C PRO A 309 -3.59 -8.27 8.94
N VAL A 310 -3.82 -8.13 7.64
CA VAL A 310 -4.31 -6.89 7.02
C VAL A 310 -5.46 -7.21 6.07
N THR A 311 -6.68 -7.07 6.54
CA THR A 311 -7.89 -7.42 5.79
C THR A 311 -8.54 -6.21 5.10
N ALA A 312 -9.55 -6.45 4.28
CA ALA A 312 -10.40 -5.39 3.71
C ALA A 312 -11.03 -4.48 4.78
N VAL A 313 -11.21 -4.98 6.02
CA VAL A 313 -11.73 -4.16 7.14
C VAL A 313 -10.71 -3.10 7.54
N ASP A 314 -9.41 -3.45 7.56
CA ASP A 314 -8.33 -2.46 7.77
C ASP A 314 -8.30 -1.46 6.62
N GLY A 315 -8.43 -1.93 5.38
CA GLY A 315 -8.52 -1.07 4.20
C GLY A 315 -9.69 -0.08 4.27
N LEU A 316 -10.87 -0.54 4.68
CA LEU A 316 -12.05 0.31 4.89
C LEU A 316 -11.79 1.38 5.98
N ALA A 317 -11.21 0.98 7.10
CA ALA A 317 -10.89 1.93 8.18
C ALA A 317 -9.91 3.02 7.72
N VAL A 318 -8.88 2.64 6.95
CA VAL A 318 -7.93 3.59 6.36
C VAL A 318 -8.62 4.51 5.34
N SER A 319 -9.48 3.97 4.47
CA SER A 319 -10.20 4.78 3.48
C SER A 319 -11.15 5.80 4.14
N ARG A 320 -11.76 5.47 5.28
CA ARG A 320 -12.55 6.44 6.08
C ARG A 320 -11.70 7.62 6.54
N ILE A 321 -10.47 7.37 6.98
CA ILE A 321 -9.54 8.44 7.36
C ILE A 321 -9.16 9.27 6.13
N CYS A 322 -8.81 8.65 5.01
CA CYS A 322 -8.46 9.34 3.77
C CYS A 322 -9.61 10.25 3.27
N GLU A 323 -10.86 9.78 3.28
CA GLU A 323 -12.01 10.62 2.92
C GLU A 323 -12.22 11.78 3.91
N ALA A 324 -12.08 11.55 5.21
CA ALA A 324 -12.19 12.62 6.19
C ALA A 324 -11.09 13.67 6.04
N VAL A 325 -9.87 13.26 5.68
CA VAL A 325 -8.77 14.18 5.31
C VAL A 325 -9.17 15.05 4.13
N HIS A 326 -9.75 14.48 3.07
CA HIS A 326 -10.20 15.25 1.90
C HIS A 326 -11.35 16.19 2.28
N ARG A 327 -12.34 15.75 3.07
CA ARG A 327 -13.39 16.64 3.58
C ARG A 327 -12.82 17.80 4.41
N SER A 328 -11.82 17.53 5.24
CA SER A 328 -11.15 18.58 6.04
C SER A 328 -10.39 19.58 5.17
N LEU A 329 -9.72 19.11 4.09
CA LEU A 329 -9.07 19.98 3.09
C LEU A 329 -10.07 20.92 2.39
N GLU A 330 -11.26 20.41 2.09
CA GLU A 330 -12.33 21.17 1.41
C GLU A 330 -13.03 22.13 2.37
N SER A 331 -13.38 21.68 3.57
CA SER A 331 -14.14 22.45 4.55
C SER A 331 -13.30 23.45 5.33
N GLY A 332 -11.98 23.20 5.44
CA GLY A 332 -11.07 23.95 6.32
C GLY A 332 -11.36 23.74 7.81
N LYS A 333 -12.05 22.66 8.18
CA LYS A 333 -12.49 22.35 9.55
C LYS A 333 -12.08 20.94 9.97
N PRO A 334 -12.04 20.67 11.31
CA PRO A 334 -11.93 19.30 11.79
C PRO A 334 -13.11 18.43 11.34
N GLU A 335 -12.82 17.18 10.95
CA GLU A 335 -13.78 16.19 10.52
C GLU A 335 -13.70 14.94 11.39
N ASN A 336 -14.85 14.37 11.73
CA ASN A 336 -14.92 13.06 12.43
C ASN A 336 -14.81 11.90 11.44
N ILE A 337 -14.25 10.78 11.94
CA ILE A 337 -14.09 9.55 11.16
C ILE A 337 -15.35 8.68 11.26
#